data_735911b5d7484dbb3a7874a9e14bac61
#
_entry.id   735911b5d7484dbb3a7874a9e14bac61
#
_cell.length_a   1.000
_cell.length_b   1.000
_cell.length_c   1.000
_cell.angle_alpha   90.00
_cell.angle_beta   90.00
_cell.angle_gamma   90.00
#
_symmetry.space_group_name_H-M   'P 1'
#
loop_
_entity.id
_entity.type
_entity.pdbx_description
1 polymer ?
#
loop_
_entity_poly.entity_id
_entity_poly.type
_entity_poly.pdbx_seq_one_letter_code
_entity_poly.pdbx_strand_id
1 'polypeptide(L)'
;MPGFMRGINLGNALDAPQEGAWGVILDEKHFEMAKAAGLDHIRLPVRFSSHAKDEAPYTIEEKFFERVDWALDQAAKRGLSIIIDLHRYEELMKKPAQHADRVVGIWKQVAERYKSRPASVAFELINEPCNELKSALLNPIQQRAIAAIRATNPTRLIIANSYFWAGADYLKELELPPDPNVIASFHDYQPILFTHQGMPFMPAEFQTRGIVFPGPPAAPVTAVEAGQKLDWVNTWINSYNSQPIATNSNGPNAIFDYFKIVEAYIKTSKRRVYLGEFGVTDNADPKSREVWLRIVRQEAEKRKIGWALWDDGGKFRAMNVTLGSWVAPIKAGLFE
;
A
#
# COMPACT_ATOMS: atom_id res chain seq x y z
N MET A 1 9.23 11.30 8.87
CA MET A 1 8.54 10.74 10.06
C MET A 1 9.53 9.82 10.77
N PRO A 2 10.08 10.18 11.91
CA PRO A 2 11.02 9.31 12.59
C PRO A 2 10.39 7.92 12.81
N GLY A 3 11.09 6.86 12.40
CA GLY A 3 10.63 5.48 12.53
C GLY A 3 9.60 5.00 11.49
N PHE A 4 9.33 5.80 10.45
CA PHE A 4 8.40 5.44 9.37
C PHE A 4 8.89 5.97 8.01
N MET A 5 10.19 5.81 7.73
CA MET A 5 10.80 6.32 6.50
C MET A 5 10.99 5.23 5.45
N ARG A 6 11.47 4.05 5.85
CA ARG A 6 11.77 2.93 4.94
C ARG A 6 11.15 1.66 5.47
N GLY A 7 10.15 1.15 4.81
CA GLY A 7 9.41 -0.02 5.28
C GLY A 7 9.13 -1.07 4.21
N ILE A 8 8.49 -2.12 4.67
CA ILE A 8 7.96 -3.19 3.84
C ILE A 8 6.59 -3.62 4.35
N ASN A 9 5.71 -3.95 3.42
CA ASN A 9 4.45 -4.60 3.72
C ASN A 9 4.67 -6.09 3.99
N LEU A 10 4.18 -6.60 5.11
CA LEU A 10 4.05 -8.05 5.34
C LEU A 10 2.65 -8.49 4.92
N GLY A 11 2.44 -8.50 3.61
CA GLY A 11 1.16 -8.79 2.98
C GLY A 11 0.91 -10.28 2.73
N ASN A 12 -0.29 -10.58 2.21
CA ASN A 12 -0.74 -11.94 1.90
C ASN A 12 -0.81 -12.90 3.11
N ALA A 13 -0.73 -12.38 4.33
CA ALA A 13 -0.79 -13.12 5.59
C ALA A 13 -2.04 -12.80 6.40
N LEU A 14 -2.03 -11.73 7.22
CA LEU A 14 -3.18 -11.36 8.07
C LEU A 14 -4.27 -10.57 7.30
N ASP A 15 -4.02 -10.20 6.06
CA ASP A 15 -5.00 -9.66 5.11
C ASP A 15 -5.70 -10.75 4.29
N ALA A 16 -5.23 -11.98 4.33
CA ALA A 16 -5.93 -13.14 3.79
C ALA A 16 -7.19 -13.46 4.62
N PRO A 17 -8.17 -14.19 4.06
CA PRO A 17 -9.35 -14.64 4.82
C PRO A 17 -8.98 -15.47 6.05
N GLN A 18 -7.90 -16.23 5.96
CA GLN A 18 -7.23 -16.94 7.04
C GLN A 18 -5.74 -16.94 6.76
N GLU A 19 -4.91 -16.73 7.76
CA GLU A 19 -3.46 -16.75 7.59
C GLU A 19 -3.00 -18.07 6.94
N GLY A 20 -2.13 -17.98 5.94
CA GLY A 20 -1.67 -19.12 5.13
C GLY A 20 -2.53 -19.42 3.90
N ALA A 21 -3.76 -18.89 3.78
CA ALA A 21 -4.63 -19.15 2.63
C ALA A 21 -4.03 -18.68 1.29
N TRP A 22 -3.16 -17.67 1.34
CA TRP A 22 -2.42 -17.15 0.17
C TRP A 22 -0.93 -17.51 0.18
N GLY A 23 -0.58 -18.57 0.97
CA GLY A 23 0.75 -19.15 0.99
C GLY A 23 1.77 -18.42 1.86
N VAL A 24 1.35 -17.39 2.62
CA VAL A 24 2.22 -16.67 3.57
C VAL A 24 1.73 -16.91 5.00
N ILE A 25 2.64 -17.36 5.86
CA ILE A 25 2.46 -17.42 7.32
C ILE A 25 3.60 -16.61 7.90
N LEU A 26 3.29 -15.61 8.70
CA LEU A 26 4.32 -14.76 9.30
C LEU A 26 5.11 -15.53 10.37
N ASP A 27 6.41 -15.40 10.29
CA ASP A 27 7.34 -15.87 11.32
C ASP A 27 8.34 -14.76 11.72
N GLU A 28 9.19 -15.04 12.70
CA GLU A 28 10.16 -14.06 13.20
C GLU A 28 11.15 -13.59 12.12
N LYS A 29 11.47 -14.45 11.14
CA LYS A 29 12.45 -14.15 10.09
C LYS A 29 12.04 -12.98 9.20
N HIS A 30 10.72 -12.79 8.97
CA HIS A 30 10.23 -11.64 8.19
C HIS A 30 10.69 -10.32 8.83
N PHE A 31 10.55 -10.21 10.14
CA PHE A 31 10.97 -9.02 10.90
C PHE A 31 12.49 -8.90 11.01
N GLU A 32 13.21 -10.02 11.16
CA GLU A 32 14.67 -10.06 11.20
C GLU A 32 15.27 -9.59 9.89
N MET A 33 14.76 -10.10 8.76
CA MET A 33 15.23 -9.73 7.44
C MET A 33 14.95 -8.26 7.12
N ALA A 34 13.77 -7.75 7.50
CA ALA A 34 13.44 -6.33 7.36
C ALA A 34 14.44 -5.45 8.16
N LYS A 35 14.69 -5.80 9.42
CA LYS A 35 15.65 -5.08 10.27
C LYS A 35 17.08 -5.17 9.76
N ALA A 36 17.52 -6.33 9.34
CA ALA A 36 18.87 -6.56 8.81
C ALA A 36 19.12 -5.77 7.49
N ALA A 37 18.08 -5.50 6.72
CA ALA A 37 18.14 -4.66 5.52
C ALA A 37 18.16 -3.15 5.82
N GLY A 38 18.08 -2.75 7.09
CA GLY A 38 18.07 -1.32 7.49
C GLY A 38 16.72 -0.65 7.35
N LEU A 39 15.63 -1.41 7.20
CA LEU A 39 14.28 -0.87 7.28
C LEU A 39 13.96 -0.42 8.70
N ASP A 40 13.13 0.59 8.85
CA ASP A 40 12.77 1.17 10.14
C ASP A 40 11.34 0.84 10.57
N HIS A 41 10.51 0.32 9.63
CA HIS A 41 9.14 -0.07 9.97
C HIS A 41 8.59 -1.20 9.09
N ILE A 42 7.51 -1.79 9.61
CA ILE A 42 6.63 -2.73 8.93
C ILE A 42 5.28 -2.05 8.69
N ARG A 43 4.70 -2.20 7.50
CA ARG A 43 3.26 -2.02 7.30
C ARG A 43 2.63 -3.41 7.32
N LEU A 44 1.70 -3.63 8.23
CA LEU A 44 1.03 -4.91 8.45
C LEU A 44 -0.41 -4.83 7.96
N PRO A 45 -0.72 -5.36 6.77
CA PRO A 45 -2.08 -5.52 6.29
C PRO A 45 -2.87 -6.47 7.19
N VAL A 46 -4.04 -6.01 7.72
CA VAL A 46 -4.86 -6.80 8.67
C VAL A 46 -6.34 -6.79 8.25
N ARG A 47 -6.90 -7.97 8.00
CA ARG A 47 -8.30 -8.13 7.61
C ARG A 47 -9.22 -8.25 8.82
N PHE A 48 -9.26 -7.22 9.68
CA PHE A 48 -10.16 -7.19 10.85
C PHE A 48 -11.62 -7.48 10.49
N SER A 49 -12.06 -7.10 9.28
CA SER A 49 -13.43 -7.32 8.82
C SER A 49 -13.82 -8.80 8.74
N SER A 50 -12.89 -9.71 8.48
CA SER A 50 -13.16 -11.16 8.45
C SER A 50 -13.22 -11.80 9.85
N HIS A 51 -12.71 -11.09 10.85
CA HIS A 51 -12.59 -11.58 12.24
C HIS A 51 -13.41 -10.75 13.23
N ALA A 52 -14.29 -9.89 12.74
CA ALA A 52 -15.21 -9.11 13.55
C ALA A 52 -16.65 -9.56 13.29
N LYS A 53 -17.50 -9.60 14.32
CA LYS A 53 -18.94 -9.88 14.19
C LYS A 53 -19.62 -8.83 13.30
N ASP A 54 -20.72 -9.23 12.65
CA ASP A 54 -21.50 -8.32 11.82
C ASP A 54 -22.43 -7.40 12.64
N GLU A 55 -22.83 -7.84 13.83
CA GLU A 55 -23.68 -7.07 14.73
C GLU A 55 -22.85 -6.26 15.74
N ALA A 56 -23.39 -5.10 16.12
CA ALA A 56 -22.78 -4.26 17.14
C ALA A 56 -22.62 -5.03 18.48
N PRO A 57 -21.52 -4.84 19.21
CA PRO A 57 -20.46 -3.87 19.01
C PRO A 57 -19.37 -4.27 18.01
N TYR A 58 -19.63 -5.21 17.10
CA TYR A 58 -18.70 -5.70 16.06
C TYR A 58 -17.45 -6.36 16.65
N THR A 59 -17.65 -7.19 17.67
CA THR A 59 -16.57 -7.79 18.47
C THR A 59 -15.57 -8.54 17.59
N ILE A 60 -14.31 -8.14 17.67
CA ILE A 60 -13.19 -8.82 17.02
C ILE A 60 -12.81 -10.06 17.84
N GLU A 61 -12.52 -11.16 17.17
CA GLU A 61 -12.10 -12.41 17.78
C GLU A 61 -10.79 -12.22 18.58
N GLU A 62 -10.80 -12.63 19.87
CA GLU A 62 -9.64 -12.47 20.75
C GLU A 62 -8.40 -13.20 20.19
N LYS A 63 -8.59 -14.42 19.67
CA LYS A 63 -7.51 -15.21 19.07
C LYS A 63 -6.85 -14.50 17.87
N PHE A 64 -7.63 -13.73 17.10
CA PHE A 64 -7.07 -12.94 16.02
C PHE A 64 -6.29 -11.73 16.54
N PHE A 65 -6.80 -11.07 17.57
CA PHE A 65 -6.05 -10.03 18.26
C PHE A 65 -4.72 -10.52 18.83
N GLU A 66 -4.69 -11.71 19.46
CA GLU A 66 -3.44 -12.32 19.96
C GLU A 66 -2.42 -12.51 18.84
N ARG A 67 -2.87 -12.84 17.62
CA ARG A 67 -1.99 -12.95 16.45
C ARG A 67 -1.43 -11.61 15.98
N VAL A 68 -2.24 -10.58 15.99
CA VAL A 68 -1.79 -9.20 15.71
C VAL A 68 -0.84 -8.72 16.81
N ASP A 69 -1.13 -8.98 18.08
CA ASP A 69 -0.25 -8.68 19.21
C ASP A 69 1.13 -9.29 19.04
N TRP A 70 1.19 -10.56 18.64
CA TRP A 70 2.45 -11.24 18.34
C TRP A 70 3.27 -10.48 17.28
N ALA A 71 2.65 -10.02 16.21
CA ALA A 71 3.34 -9.27 15.16
C ALA A 71 3.86 -7.91 15.67
N LEU A 72 3.06 -7.20 16.49
CA LEU A 72 3.49 -5.96 17.14
C LEU A 72 4.70 -6.21 18.05
N ASP A 73 4.70 -7.31 18.80
CA ASP A 73 5.79 -7.68 19.71
C ASP A 73 7.05 -8.07 18.94
N GLN A 74 6.92 -8.75 17.78
CA GLN A 74 8.06 -9.05 16.91
C GLN A 74 8.72 -7.80 16.35
N ALA A 75 7.93 -6.80 15.94
CA ALA A 75 8.43 -5.51 15.50
C ALA A 75 9.14 -4.77 16.66
N ALA A 76 8.50 -4.69 17.82
CA ALA A 76 9.04 -4.01 19.00
C ALA A 76 10.36 -4.64 19.48
N LYS A 77 10.43 -5.97 19.56
CA LYS A 77 11.63 -6.73 19.93
C LYS A 77 12.86 -6.38 19.08
N ARG A 78 12.62 -5.97 17.82
CA ARG A 78 13.68 -5.61 16.86
C ARG A 78 13.87 -4.10 16.68
N GLY A 79 13.14 -3.29 17.44
CA GLY A 79 13.18 -1.83 17.32
C GLY A 79 12.67 -1.34 15.97
N LEU A 80 11.68 -2.03 15.39
CA LEU A 80 10.93 -1.61 14.22
C LEU A 80 9.65 -0.91 14.66
N SER A 81 9.28 0.17 13.99
CA SER A 81 7.92 0.69 14.07
C SER A 81 6.96 -0.19 13.28
N ILE A 82 5.66 -0.09 13.54
CA ILE A 82 4.66 -0.88 12.82
C ILE A 82 3.40 -0.04 12.56
N ILE A 83 2.90 -0.12 11.33
CA ILE A 83 1.61 0.40 10.90
C ILE A 83 0.68 -0.78 10.77
N ILE A 84 -0.47 -0.76 11.44
CA ILE A 84 -1.56 -1.73 11.20
C ILE A 84 -2.66 -1.04 10.44
N ASP A 85 -3.16 -1.67 9.38
CA ASP A 85 -4.23 -1.13 8.56
C ASP A 85 -5.49 -2.00 8.59
N LEU A 86 -6.63 -1.44 8.20
CA LEU A 86 -7.84 -2.18 7.89
C LEU A 86 -7.80 -2.54 6.39
N HIS A 87 -7.32 -3.76 6.11
CA HIS A 87 -7.12 -4.25 4.75
C HIS A 87 -8.29 -5.09 4.25
N ARG A 88 -8.56 -5.05 2.94
CA ARG A 88 -9.53 -5.91 2.23
C ARG A 88 -10.92 -6.00 2.89
N TYR A 89 -11.65 -4.89 2.87
CA TYR A 89 -13.04 -4.86 3.33
C TYR A 89 -13.96 -4.65 2.13
N GLU A 90 -14.18 -5.70 1.32
CA GLU A 90 -14.90 -5.65 0.04
C GLU A 90 -16.37 -5.19 0.20
N GLU A 91 -17.03 -5.57 1.28
CA GLU A 91 -18.42 -5.18 1.56
C GLU A 91 -18.52 -3.67 1.79
N LEU A 92 -17.54 -3.07 2.47
CA LEU A 92 -17.45 -1.62 2.65
C LEU A 92 -17.31 -0.91 1.30
N MET A 93 -16.49 -1.45 0.39
CA MET A 93 -16.29 -0.86 -0.94
C MET A 93 -17.56 -0.90 -1.80
N LYS A 94 -18.44 -1.90 -1.57
CA LYS A 94 -19.71 -2.07 -2.31
C LYS A 94 -20.89 -1.36 -1.67
N LYS A 95 -20.94 -1.29 -0.34
CA LYS A 95 -22.08 -0.77 0.44
C LYS A 95 -21.61 0.10 1.61
N PRO A 96 -20.93 1.22 1.36
CA PRO A 96 -20.26 1.99 2.42
C PRO A 96 -21.19 2.45 3.54
N ALA A 97 -22.41 2.89 3.22
CA ALA A 97 -23.36 3.35 4.23
C ALA A 97 -23.76 2.24 5.23
N GLN A 98 -23.82 0.98 4.79
CA GLN A 98 -24.20 -0.15 5.66
C GLN A 98 -23.05 -0.59 6.58
N HIS A 99 -21.80 -0.34 6.18
CA HIS A 99 -20.61 -0.78 6.91
C HIS A 99 -19.87 0.34 7.66
N ALA A 100 -20.34 1.59 7.54
CA ALA A 100 -19.71 2.75 8.18
C ALA A 100 -19.58 2.59 9.71
N ASP A 101 -20.66 2.15 10.38
CA ASP A 101 -20.66 1.95 11.84
C ASP A 101 -19.72 0.81 12.25
N ARG A 102 -19.62 -0.22 11.41
CA ARG A 102 -18.74 -1.35 11.66
C ARG A 102 -17.26 -0.96 11.57
N VAL A 103 -16.89 -0.12 10.60
CA VAL A 103 -15.54 0.46 10.53
C VAL A 103 -15.19 1.20 11.82
N VAL A 104 -16.10 2.07 12.29
CA VAL A 104 -15.90 2.83 13.52
C VAL A 104 -15.81 1.92 14.75
N GLY A 105 -16.65 0.88 14.82
CA GLY A 105 -16.63 -0.11 15.90
C GLY A 105 -15.36 -0.96 15.93
N ILE A 106 -14.82 -1.34 14.77
CA ILE A 106 -13.54 -2.02 14.63
C ILE A 106 -12.42 -1.11 15.17
N TRP A 107 -12.33 0.13 14.69
CA TRP A 107 -11.30 1.06 15.14
C TRP A 107 -11.38 1.43 16.62
N LYS A 108 -12.58 1.48 17.19
CA LYS A 108 -12.76 1.70 18.63
C LYS A 108 -12.11 0.56 19.43
N GLN A 109 -12.30 -0.69 19.04
CA GLN A 109 -11.71 -1.86 19.70
C GLN A 109 -10.19 -1.92 19.53
N VAL A 110 -9.70 -1.70 18.32
CA VAL A 110 -8.25 -1.64 18.01
C VAL A 110 -7.58 -0.52 18.82
N ALA A 111 -8.19 0.66 18.85
CA ALA A 111 -7.69 1.80 19.61
C ALA A 111 -7.64 1.54 21.12
N GLU A 112 -8.67 0.93 21.68
CA GLU A 112 -8.71 0.56 23.10
C GLU A 112 -7.66 -0.48 23.45
N ARG A 113 -7.51 -1.53 22.63
CA ARG A 113 -6.51 -2.58 22.86
C ARG A 113 -5.08 -2.03 22.85
N TYR A 114 -4.78 -1.13 21.93
CA TYR A 114 -3.42 -0.64 21.72
C TYR A 114 -3.13 0.74 22.31
N LYS A 115 -4.00 1.26 23.17
CA LYS A 115 -3.81 2.60 23.78
C LYS A 115 -2.52 2.76 24.57
N SER A 116 -2.03 1.68 25.19
CA SER A 116 -0.78 1.65 25.96
C SER A 116 0.46 1.33 25.12
N ARG A 117 0.30 0.95 23.84
CA ARG A 117 1.44 0.70 22.95
C ARG A 117 2.16 2.00 22.62
N PRO A 118 3.50 1.97 22.44
CA PRO A 118 4.30 3.16 22.18
C PRO A 118 3.95 3.85 20.85
N ALA A 119 4.49 5.05 20.64
CA ALA A 119 4.30 5.83 19.41
C ALA A 119 4.88 5.16 18.14
N SER A 120 5.68 4.11 18.29
CA SER A 120 6.13 3.25 17.19
C SER A 120 5.03 2.38 16.57
N VAL A 121 3.84 2.32 17.17
CA VAL A 121 2.64 1.71 16.56
C VAL A 121 1.80 2.83 15.94
N ALA A 122 1.45 2.72 14.66
CA ALA A 122 0.57 3.63 13.94
C ALA A 122 -0.66 2.89 13.38
N PHE A 123 -1.72 3.63 13.09
CA PHE A 123 -2.98 3.10 12.57
C PHE A 123 -3.25 3.68 11.18
N GLU A 124 -3.63 2.81 10.22
CA GLU A 124 -4.05 3.22 8.90
C GLU A 124 -5.50 2.80 8.67
N LEU A 125 -6.38 3.77 8.41
CA LEU A 125 -7.82 3.64 8.60
C LEU A 125 -8.50 2.65 7.66
N ILE A 126 -8.22 2.74 6.37
CA ILE A 126 -8.85 1.91 5.33
C ILE A 126 -7.85 1.81 4.18
N ASN A 127 -7.43 0.59 3.84
CA ASN A 127 -6.60 0.36 2.66
C ASN A 127 -7.42 0.56 1.38
N GLU A 128 -6.86 1.31 0.43
CA GLU A 128 -7.33 1.42 -0.96
C GLU A 128 -8.84 1.61 -1.16
N PRO A 129 -9.44 2.69 -0.64
CA PRO A 129 -10.85 2.99 -0.86
C PRO A 129 -11.16 3.03 -2.36
N CYS A 130 -12.19 2.29 -2.80
CA CYS A 130 -12.54 2.18 -4.21
C CYS A 130 -14.05 1.95 -4.42
N ASN A 131 -14.46 1.77 -5.66
CA ASN A 131 -15.84 1.49 -6.05
C ASN A 131 -16.83 2.54 -5.51
N GLU A 132 -17.83 2.11 -4.72
CA GLU A 132 -18.85 3.00 -4.16
C GLU A 132 -18.37 3.82 -2.95
N LEU A 133 -17.20 3.48 -2.37
CA LEU A 133 -16.60 4.23 -1.25
C LEU A 133 -15.86 5.48 -1.77
N LYS A 134 -16.58 6.33 -2.51
CA LYS A 134 -16.07 7.59 -3.07
C LYS A 134 -15.77 8.60 -1.97
N SER A 135 -15.00 9.64 -2.27
CA SER A 135 -14.55 10.66 -1.30
C SER A 135 -15.67 11.23 -0.43
N ALA A 136 -16.86 11.46 -0.99
CA ALA A 136 -18.03 11.98 -0.26
C ALA A 136 -18.53 11.04 0.87
N LEU A 137 -18.35 9.74 0.72
CA LEU A 137 -18.68 8.75 1.77
C LEU A 137 -17.46 8.37 2.60
N LEU A 138 -16.29 8.33 2.00
CA LEU A 138 -15.04 8.00 2.66
C LEU A 138 -14.67 9.00 3.76
N ASN A 139 -14.73 10.31 3.45
CA ASN A 139 -14.34 11.37 4.39
C ASN A 139 -15.11 11.31 5.71
N PRO A 140 -16.45 11.27 5.75
CA PRO A 140 -17.19 11.15 7.00
C PRO A 140 -16.87 9.87 7.78
N ILE A 141 -16.65 8.74 7.09
CA ILE A 141 -16.30 7.46 7.75
C ILE A 141 -14.92 7.58 8.41
N GLN A 142 -13.92 8.10 7.69
CA GLN A 142 -12.58 8.31 8.23
C GLN A 142 -12.59 9.31 9.40
N GLN A 143 -13.31 10.42 9.30
CA GLN A 143 -13.44 11.40 10.39
C GLN A 143 -14.03 10.79 11.65
N ARG A 144 -15.08 9.95 11.53
CA ARG A 144 -15.68 9.22 12.66
C ARG A 144 -14.70 8.20 13.26
N ALA A 145 -13.96 7.46 12.43
CA ALA A 145 -12.93 6.53 12.90
C ALA A 145 -11.80 7.27 13.63
N ILE A 146 -11.32 8.40 13.09
CA ILE A 146 -10.34 9.26 13.76
C ILE A 146 -10.85 9.71 15.14
N ALA A 147 -12.09 10.19 15.23
CA ALA A 147 -12.67 10.62 16.49
C ALA A 147 -12.73 9.47 17.51
N ALA A 148 -13.11 8.26 17.09
CA ALA A 148 -13.15 7.06 17.94
C ALA A 148 -11.72 6.68 18.43
N ILE A 149 -10.72 6.75 17.59
CA ILE A 149 -9.32 6.49 17.96
C ILE A 149 -8.81 7.56 18.94
N ARG A 150 -9.11 8.84 18.70
CA ARG A 150 -8.65 9.96 19.55
C ARG A 150 -9.19 9.90 20.96
N ALA A 151 -10.32 9.25 21.20
CA ALA A 151 -10.88 9.07 22.53
C ALA A 151 -9.92 8.34 23.51
N THR A 152 -9.06 7.44 22.99
CA THR A 152 -8.10 6.68 23.80
C THR A 152 -6.65 6.84 23.37
N ASN A 153 -6.39 7.38 22.19
CA ASN A 153 -5.07 7.56 21.59
C ASN A 153 -4.87 9.01 21.10
N PRO A 154 -4.74 9.98 21.98
CA PRO A 154 -4.76 11.42 21.62
C PRO A 154 -3.63 11.84 20.67
N THR A 155 -2.50 11.15 20.67
CA THR A 155 -1.30 11.51 19.88
C THR A 155 -0.84 10.46 18.89
N ARG A 156 -1.57 9.33 18.77
CA ARG A 156 -1.26 8.23 17.85
C ARG A 156 -1.17 8.73 16.40
N LEU A 157 -0.13 8.33 15.68
CA LEU A 157 -0.08 8.56 14.25
C LEU A 157 -1.22 7.80 13.57
N ILE A 158 -2.03 8.52 12.80
CA ILE A 158 -3.13 7.98 11.99
C ILE A 158 -2.86 8.30 10.54
N ILE A 159 -3.07 7.33 9.65
CA ILE A 159 -2.86 7.41 8.22
C ILE A 159 -4.22 7.24 7.54
N ALA A 160 -4.55 8.12 6.63
CA ALA A 160 -5.80 8.10 5.87
C ALA A 160 -5.52 8.03 4.37
N ASN A 161 -6.06 7.02 3.72
CA ASN A 161 -5.92 6.83 2.29
C ASN A 161 -6.92 7.67 1.50
N SER A 162 -6.48 8.17 0.34
CA SER A 162 -7.34 8.79 -0.66
C SER A 162 -8.20 7.76 -1.39
N TYR A 163 -9.24 8.23 -2.07
CA TYR A 163 -10.09 7.40 -2.92
C TYR A 163 -9.32 6.83 -4.12
N PHE A 164 -9.94 5.90 -4.84
CA PHE A 164 -9.49 5.25 -6.07
C PHE A 164 -8.14 4.52 -5.89
N TRP A 165 -8.16 3.48 -5.03
CA TRP A 165 -6.98 2.67 -4.69
C TRP A 165 -5.81 3.51 -4.15
N ALA A 166 -6.11 4.42 -3.23
CA ALA A 166 -5.15 5.36 -2.66
C ALA A 166 -4.45 6.22 -3.74
N GLY A 167 -5.16 6.61 -4.80
CA GLY A 167 -4.60 7.37 -5.92
C GLY A 167 -4.20 8.78 -5.52
N ALA A 168 -3.01 9.23 -5.96
CA ALA A 168 -2.52 10.58 -5.65
C ALA A 168 -3.42 11.69 -6.20
N ASP A 169 -4.10 11.46 -7.34
CA ASP A 169 -5.03 12.40 -7.95
C ASP A 169 -6.19 12.79 -7.04
N TYR A 170 -6.53 11.92 -6.09
CA TYR A 170 -7.63 12.08 -5.14
C TYR A 170 -7.19 12.61 -3.77
N LEU A 171 -5.90 12.83 -3.54
CA LEU A 171 -5.41 13.45 -2.29
C LEU A 171 -6.09 14.80 -2.01
N LYS A 172 -6.34 15.60 -3.03
CA LYS A 172 -7.02 16.90 -2.94
C LYS A 172 -8.47 16.83 -2.42
N GLU A 173 -9.08 15.64 -2.47
CA GLU A 173 -10.46 15.41 -2.01
C GLU A 173 -10.50 14.90 -0.55
N LEU A 174 -9.33 14.64 0.09
CA LEU A 174 -9.28 14.23 1.48
C LEU A 174 -9.63 15.39 2.42
N GLU A 175 -10.63 15.17 3.26
CA GLU A 175 -11.06 16.10 4.30
C GLU A 175 -10.63 15.58 5.68
N LEU A 176 -9.42 15.94 6.11
CA LEU A 176 -8.83 15.50 7.37
C LEU A 176 -8.90 16.60 8.43
N PRO A 177 -9.11 16.26 9.72
CA PRO A 177 -9.13 17.24 10.80
C PRO A 177 -7.78 17.97 10.93
N PRO A 178 -7.73 19.16 11.54
CA PRO A 178 -6.48 19.92 11.74
C PRO A 178 -5.60 19.30 12.84
N ASP A 179 -5.28 18.03 12.70
CA ASP A 179 -4.47 17.24 13.61
C ASP A 179 -3.13 16.91 12.93
N PRO A 180 -1.97 17.32 13.49
CA PRO A 180 -0.66 17.08 12.89
C PRO A 180 -0.26 15.58 12.89
N ASN A 181 -0.95 14.75 13.69
CA ASN A 181 -0.75 13.32 13.75
C ASN A 181 -1.75 12.54 12.90
N VAL A 182 -2.52 13.23 12.06
CA VAL A 182 -3.33 12.62 10.97
C VAL A 182 -2.70 13.01 9.66
N ILE A 183 -2.18 12.02 8.92
CA ILE A 183 -1.48 12.22 7.65
C ILE A 183 -2.22 11.55 6.50
N ALA A 184 -1.95 12.00 5.28
CA ALA A 184 -2.50 11.37 4.08
C ALA A 184 -1.58 10.25 3.59
N SER A 185 -2.16 9.26 2.89
CA SER A 185 -1.41 8.21 2.19
C SER A 185 -1.84 8.12 0.74
N PHE A 186 -0.91 7.69 -0.09
CA PHE A 186 -1.14 7.30 -1.48
C PHE A 186 -0.33 6.04 -1.80
N HIS A 187 -0.73 5.33 -2.88
CA HIS A 187 0.00 4.20 -3.44
C HIS A 187 0.52 4.56 -4.83
N ASP A 188 1.64 3.97 -5.24
CA ASP A 188 2.21 4.19 -6.58
C ASP A 188 2.50 2.87 -7.28
N TYR A 189 1.70 2.58 -8.27
CA TYR A 189 1.91 1.48 -9.20
C TYR A 189 1.95 1.96 -10.67
N GLN A 190 2.22 3.26 -10.87
CA GLN A 190 2.25 3.81 -12.23
C GLN A 190 3.57 3.51 -12.96
N PRO A 191 3.53 3.11 -14.23
CA PRO A 191 2.33 2.75 -15.03
C PRO A 191 1.82 1.33 -14.74
N ILE A 192 0.53 1.20 -14.47
CA ILE A 192 -0.06 -0.06 -13.99
C ILE A 192 0.05 -1.22 -14.99
N LEU A 193 0.05 -0.95 -16.30
CA LEU A 193 0.25 -1.97 -17.34
C LEU A 193 1.64 -2.62 -17.25
N PHE A 194 2.63 -1.90 -16.70
CA PHE A 194 3.96 -2.46 -16.43
C PHE A 194 4.01 -3.16 -15.06
N THR A 195 3.61 -2.47 -13.99
CA THR A 195 3.79 -2.97 -12.61
C THR A 195 2.95 -4.20 -12.31
N HIS A 196 1.79 -4.35 -12.98
CA HIS A 196 0.83 -5.44 -12.80
C HIS A 196 0.71 -6.35 -14.02
N GLN A 197 1.65 -6.30 -14.95
CA GLN A 197 1.59 -7.09 -16.18
C GLN A 197 1.38 -8.59 -15.91
N GLY A 198 0.32 -9.15 -16.51
CA GLY A 198 0.02 -10.59 -16.41
C GLY A 198 -0.34 -11.08 -15.01
N MET A 199 -0.81 -10.20 -14.12
CA MET A 199 -1.27 -10.59 -12.78
C MET A 199 -2.65 -11.23 -12.84
N PRO A 200 -2.84 -12.46 -12.31
CA PRO A 200 -4.07 -13.24 -12.52
C PRO A 200 -5.31 -12.64 -11.87
N PHE A 201 -5.16 -11.78 -10.86
CA PHE A 201 -6.29 -11.09 -10.19
C PHE A 201 -6.68 -9.78 -10.90
N MET A 202 -5.84 -9.30 -11.83
CA MET A 202 -6.16 -8.10 -12.60
C MET A 202 -7.13 -8.44 -13.75
N PRO A 203 -7.96 -7.48 -14.16
CA PRO A 203 -8.81 -7.63 -15.34
C PRO A 203 -8.03 -8.05 -16.60
N ALA A 204 -8.74 -8.63 -17.56
CA ALA A 204 -8.14 -9.26 -18.73
C ALA A 204 -7.26 -8.32 -19.58
N GLU A 205 -7.58 -7.02 -19.61
CA GLU A 205 -6.83 -6.00 -20.35
C GLU A 205 -5.41 -5.75 -19.78
N PHE A 206 -5.15 -6.12 -18.53
CA PHE A 206 -3.84 -6.01 -17.89
C PHE A 206 -2.95 -7.25 -18.08
N GLN A 207 -3.41 -8.26 -18.81
CA GLN A 207 -2.70 -9.54 -18.98
C GLN A 207 -1.57 -9.49 -20.03
N THR A 208 -1.34 -8.34 -20.67
CA THR A 208 -0.17 -8.13 -21.54
C THR A 208 1.13 -8.32 -20.73
N ARG A 209 2.09 -9.03 -21.33
CA ARG A 209 3.38 -9.34 -20.73
C ARG A 209 4.55 -8.86 -21.61
N GLY A 210 5.77 -8.92 -21.09
CA GLY A 210 6.97 -8.52 -21.82
C GLY A 210 7.15 -7.00 -21.90
N ILE A 211 6.45 -6.26 -21.06
CA ILE A 211 6.62 -4.81 -20.93
C ILE A 211 7.87 -4.56 -20.10
N VAL A 212 8.87 -3.88 -20.67
CA VAL A 212 10.12 -3.49 -20.00
C VAL A 212 10.08 -2.03 -19.57
N PHE A 213 10.81 -1.68 -18.53
CA PHE A 213 10.92 -0.31 -18.05
C PHE A 213 12.40 0.12 -17.98
N PRO A 214 12.75 1.35 -18.48
CA PRO A 214 11.87 2.23 -19.25
C PRO A 214 11.67 1.75 -20.70
N GLY A 215 10.57 2.17 -21.34
CA GLY A 215 10.39 2.03 -22.78
C GLY A 215 11.27 3.03 -23.57
N PRO A 216 11.30 2.93 -24.94
CA PRO A 216 10.62 1.93 -25.74
C PRO A 216 11.27 0.54 -25.68
N PRO A 217 10.51 -0.53 -25.99
CA PRO A 217 11.07 -1.89 -26.05
C PRO A 217 11.93 -2.09 -27.30
N ALA A 218 12.82 -3.10 -27.27
CA ALA A 218 13.63 -3.47 -28.44
C ALA A 218 12.78 -4.01 -29.61
N ALA A 219 11.66 -4.63 -29.32
CA ALA A 219 10.66 -5.09 -30.29
C ALA A 219 9.26 -4.68 -29.80
N PRO A 220 8.36 -4.26 -30.72
CA PRO A 220 7.02 -3.82 -30.34
C PRO A 220 6.23 -4.90 -29.58
N VAL A 221 5.56 -4.48 -28.52
CA VAL A 221 4.63 -5.33 -27.74
C VAL A 221 3.21 -5.10 -28.26
N THR A 222 2.45 -6.20 -28.37
CA THR A 222 1.04 -6.16 -28.72
C THR A 222 0.20 -6.44 -27.48
N ALA A 223 -0.81 -5.60 -27.22
CA ALA A 223 -1.74 -5.84 -26.12
C ALA A 223 -2.50 -7.16 -26.33
N VAL A 224 -2.86 -7.82 -25.23
CA VAL A 224 -3.81 -8.95 -25.29
C VAL A 224 -5.14 -8.52 -25.92
N GLU A 225 -5.92 -9.48 -26.46
CA GLU A 225 -7.17 -9.18 -27.16
C GLU A 225 -8.14 -8.28 -26.36
N ALA A 226 -8.27 -8.52 -25.06
CA ALA A 226 -9.10 -7.67 -24.19
C ALA A 226 -8.60 -6.23 -24.14
N GLY A 227 -7.28 -6.04 -24.08
CA GLY A 227 -6.66 -4.70 -24.10
C GLY A 227 -6.82 -3.99 -25.44
N GLN A 228 -6.73 -4.72 -26.54
CA GLN A 228 -6.91 -4.13 -27.88
C GLN A 228 -8.32 -3.52 -28.10
N LYS A 229 -9.31 -3.92 -27.31
CA LYS A 229 -10.68 -3.38 -27.34
C LYS A 229 -10.83 -2.04 -26.60
N LEU A 230 -9.78 -1.58 -25.93
CA LEU A 230 -9.80 -0.37 -25.10
C LEU A 230 -8.86 0.70 -25.67
N ASP A 231 -9.42 1.86 -26.00
CA ASP A 231 -8.67 2.98 -26.61
C ASP A 231 -7.51 3.44 -25.75
N TRP A 232 -7.69 3.50 -24.43
CA TRP A 232 -6.64 3.94 -23.52
C TRP A 232 -5.45 2.95 -23.49
N VAL A 233 -5.70 1.63 -23.57
CA VAL A 233 -4.64 0.60 -23.63
C VAL A 233 -3.89 0.73 -24.96
N ASN A 234 -4.62 0.85 -26.07
CA ASN A 234 -4.01 1.02 -27.40
C ASN A 234 -3.16 2.30 -27.46
N THR A 235 -3.67 3.41 -26.94
CA THR A 235 -2.92 4.67 -26.86
C THR A 235 -1.65 4.52 -26.04
N TRP A 236 -1.74 3.86 -24.88
CA TRP A 236 -0.60 3.61 -24.02
C TRP A 236 0.44 2.71 -24.70
N ILE A 237 0.02 1.58 -25.29
CA ILE A 237 0.92 0.63 -25.99
C ILE A 237 1.57 1.28 -27.23
N ASN A 238 0.85 2.08 -27.98
CA ASN A 238 1.41 2.79 -29.13
C ASN A 238 2.49 3.80 -28.69
N SER A 239 2.24 4.56 -27.65
CA SER A 239 3.24 5.45 -27.03
C SER A 239 4.43 4.65 -26.50
N TYR A 240 4.19 3.55 -25.78
CA TYR A 240 5.23 2.68 -25.25
C TYR A 240 6.16 2.13 -26.35
N ASN A 241 5.58 1.68 -27.45
CA ASN A 241 6.34 1.08 -28.57
C ASN A 241 7.16 2.10 -29.38
N SER A 242 6.72 3.37 -29.44
CA SER A 242 7.25 4.31 -30.44
C SER A 242 7.91 5.57 -29.86
N GLN A 243 7.49 6.00 -28.66
CA GLN A 243 7.98 7.26 -28.13
C GLN A 243 9.37 7.12 -27.47
N PRO A 244 10.25 8.12 -27.58
CA PRO A 244 11.50 8.14 -26.87
C PRO A 244 11.28 8.18 -25.36
N ILE A 245 12.25 7.74 -24.58
CA ILE A 245 12.18 7.59 -23.11
C ILE A 245 11.58 8.81 -22.39
N ALA A 246 11.86 10.02 -22.87
CA ALA A 246 11.41 11.27 -22.26
C ALA A 246 9.89 11.51 -22.38
N THR A 247 9.22 10.91 -23.37
CA THR A 247 7.78 11.05 -23.62
C THR A 247 7.06 9.71 -23.64
N ASN A 248 7.79 8.62 -23.34
CA ASN A 248 7.25 7.28 -23.33
C ASN A 248 6.22 7.10 -22.21
N SER A 249 5.09 6.45 -22.51
CA SER A 249 4.07 6.14 -21.50
C SER A 249 4.58 5.21 -20.38
N ASN A 250 5.67 4.45 -20.65
CA ASN A 250 6.39 3.65 -19.67
C ASN A 250 7.79 4.23 -19.40
N GLY A 251 7.90 5.54 -19.37
CA GLY A 251 9.12 6.26 -19.04
C GLY A 251 9.14 6.79 -17.60
N PRO A 252 10.30 7.26 -17.12
CA PRO A 252 10.43 7.82 -15.77
C PRO A 252 9.51 9.02 -15.50
N ASN A 253 9.12 9.76 -16.53
CA ASN A 253 8.23 10.91 -16.37
C ASN A 253 6.84 10.54 -15.85
N ALA A 254 6.35 9.32 -16.11
CA ALA A 254 5.10 8.85 -15.51
C ALA A 254 5.17 8.87 -13.98
N ILE A 255 6.31 8.46 -13.41
CA ILE A 255 6.56 8.50 -11.96
C ILE A 255 6.75 9.95 -11.50
N PHE A 256 7.57 10.73 -12.19
CA PHE A 256 7.85 12.12 -11.81
C PHE A 256 6.59 12.99 -11.79
N ASP A 257 5.71 12.84 -12.78
CA ASP A 257 4.45 13.57 -12.85
C ASP A 257 3.48 13.16 -11.74
N TYR A 258 3.44 11.87 -11.39
CA TYR A 258 2.66 11.39 -10.26
C TYR A 258 3.14 11.99 -8.92
N PHE A 259 4.46 12.04 -8.70
CA PHE A 259 5.02 12.70 -7.52
C PHE A 259 4.84 14.22 -7.50
N LYS A 260 4.72 14.90 -8.66
CA LYS A 260 4.34 16.34 -8.70
C LYS A 260 2.94 16.58 -8.15
N ILE A 261 2.00 15.68 -8.39
CA ILE A 261 0.64 15.75 -7.81
C ILE A 261 0.73 15.69 -6.28
N VAL A 262 1.49 14.74 -5.75
CA VAL A 262 1.72 14.60 -4.30
C VAL A 262 2.38 15.84 -3.72
N GLU A 263 3.38 16.39 -4.39
CA GLU A 263 4.09 17.61 -3.97
C GLU A 263 3.15 18.83 -3.95
N ALA A 264 2.27 18.97 -4.95
CA ALA A 264 1.26 20.01 -4.98
C ALA A 264 0.30 19.89 -3.77
N TYR A 265 -0.14 18.68 -3.44
CA TYR A 265 -0.96 18.43 -2.26
C TYR A 265 -0.23 18.81 -0.97
N ILE A 266 1.01 18.39 -0.78
CA ILE A 266 1.82 18.74 0.40
C ILE A 266 1.94 20.27 0.54
N LYS A 267 2.19 20.95 -0.59
CA LYS A 267 2.34 22.43 -0.61
C LYS A 267 1.06 23.15 -0.21
N THR A 268 -0.10 22.69 -0.64
CA THR A 268 -1.40 23.31 -0.36
C THR A 268 -1.95 22.94 1.00
N SER A 269 -1.94 21.66 1.35
CA SER A 269 -2.51 21.14 2.60
C SER A 269 -1.60 21.33 3.83
N LYS A 270 -0.29 21.52 3.62
CA LYS A 270 0.76 21.52 4.64
C LYS A 270 0.83 20.21 5.44
N ARG A 271 0.29 19.11 4.90
CA ARG A 271 0.27 17.81 5.55
C ARG A 271 1.43 16.95 5.13
N ARG A 272 1.87 16.09 6.05
CA ARG A 272 2.77 14.98 5.73
C ARG A 272 2.00 13.95 4.92
N VAL A 273 2.72 13.27 4.02
CA VAL A 273 2.19 12.21 3.19
C VAL A 273 3.04 10.96 3.35
N TYR A 274 2.45 9.80 3.17
CA TYR A 274 3.09 8.49 3.23
C TYR A 274 2.80 7.70 1.95
N LEU A 275 3.79 7.02 1.40
CA LEU A 275 3.65 6.08 0.29
C LEU A 275 3.46 4.68 0.88
N GLY A 276 2.20 4.25 1.01
CA GLY A 276 1.83 3.01 1.71
C GLY A 276 2.19 1.75 0.94
N GLU A 277 2.12 1.82 -0.39
CA GLU A 277 2.48 0.70 -1.26
C GLU A 277 3.11 1.20 -2.56
N PHE A 278 4.11 0.47 -3.03
CA PHE A 278 4.64 0.52 -4.39
C PHE A 278 5.36 -0.81 -4.68
N GLY A 279 5.36 -1.24 -5.92
CA GLY A 279 5.98 -2.52 -6.26
C GLY A 279 5.82 -2.89 -7.72
N VAL A 280 6.51 -3.94 -8.14
CA VAL A 280 6.46 -4.49 -9.50
C VAL A 280 6.41 -6.01 -9.43
N THR A 281 5.44 -6.60 -10.15
CA THR A 281 5.28 -8.06 -10.25
C THR A 281 6.55 -8.78 -10.74
N ASP A 282 6.73 -10.03 -10.33
CA ASP A 282 7.81 -10.93 -10.82
C ASP A 282 7.61 -11.36 -12.29
N ASN A 283 6.50 -11.02 -12.94
CA ASN A 283 6.30 -11.17 -14.38
C ASN A 283 7.13 -10.16 -15.21
N ALA A 284 7.54 -9.05 -14.60
CA ALA A 284 8.44 -8.09 -15.23
C ALA A 284 9.90 -8.57 -15.18
N ASP A 285 10.72 -8.16 -16.17
CA ASP A 285 12.11 -8.53 -16.15
C ASP A 285 12.86 -7.92 -14.95
N PRO A 286 13.92 -8.59 -14.45
CA PRO A 286 14.62 -8.16 -13.24
C PRO A 286 15.21 -6.76 -13.32
N LYS A 287 15.73 -6.35 -14.48
CA LYS A 287 16.35 -5.03 -14.63
C LYS A 287 15.31 -3.90 -14.62
N SER A 288 14.19 -4.12 -15.27
CA SER A 288 13.06 -3.17 -15.22
C SER A 288 12.51 -2.99 -13.80
N ARG A 289 12.38 -4.09 -13.04
CA ARG A 289 11.98 -4.03 -11.63
C ARG A 289 12.93 -3.19 -10.80
N GLU A 290 14.23 -3.45 -10.92
CA GLU A 290 15.30 -2.69 -10.24
C GLU A 290 15.23 -1.20 -10.53
N VAL A 291 15.16 -0.83 -11.81
CA VAL A 291 15.21 0.58 -12.24
C VAL A 291 13.96 1.32 -11.77
N TRP A 292 12.79 0.74 -11.92
CA TRP A 292 11.52 1.33 -11.50
C TRP A 292 11.49 1.56 -9.98
N LEU A 293 11.82 0.55 -9.19
CA LEU A 293 11.85 0.64 -7.72
C LEU A 293 12.83 1.69 -7.23
N ARG A 294 14.01 1.77 -7.86
CA ARG A 294 15.02 2.79 -7.54
C ARG A 294 14.48 4.20 -7.74
N ILE A 295 13.80 4.45 -8.87
CA ILE A 295 13.25 5.78 -9.19
C ILE A 295 12.16 6.16 -8.19
N VAL A 296 11.18 5.28 -7.93
CA VAL A 296 10.09 5.57 -6.98
C VAL A 296 10.66 5.84 -5.58
N ARG A 297 11.58 4.98 -5.09
CA ARG A 297 12.25 5.20 -3.81
C ARG A 297 12.96 6.55 -3.75
N GLN A 298 13.75 6.88 -4.78
CA GLN A 298 14.49 8.15 -4.83
C GLN A 298 13.56 9.37 -4.84
N GLU A 299 12.46 9.32 -5.58
CA GLU A 299 11.48 10.41 -5.61
C GLU A 299 10.75 10.60 -4.27
N ALA A 300 10.45 9.49 -3.57
CA ALA A 300 9.89 9.55 -2.22
C ALA A 300 10.90 10.14 -1.21
N GLU A 301 12.13 9.62 -1.19
CA GLU A 301 13.17 10.07 -0.27
C GLU A 301 13.58 11.54 -0.48
N LYS A 302 13.71 11.97 -1.73
CA LYS A 302 13.98 13.38 -2.11
C LYS A 302 12.97 14.35 -1.51
N ARG A 303 11.70 13.92 -1.39
CA ARG A 303 10.59 14.70 -0.80
C ARG A 303 10.37 14.43 0.68
N LYS A 304 11.22 13.62 1.31
CA LYS A 304 11.09 13.18 2.72
C LYS A 304 9.75 12.48 3.01
N ILE A 305 9.25 11.75 2.02
CA ILE A 305 8.06 10.90 2.11
C ILE A 305 8.52 9.53 2.59
N GLY A 306 7.94 9.04 3.69
CA GLY A 306 8.14 7.66 4.13
C GLY A 306 7.41 6.69 3.21
N TRP A 307 7.96 5.49 3.05
CA TRP A 307 7.45 4.50 2.10
C TRP A 307 7.48 3.06 2.63
N ALA A 308 6.58 2.21 2.16
CA ALA A 308 6.67 0.76 2.34
C ALA A 308 6.53 0.03 1.01
N LEU A 309 7.49 -0.85 0.71
CA LEU A 309 7.44 -1.71 -0.46
C LEU A 309 6.29 -2.72 -0.36
N TRP A 310 5.56 -2.95 -1.41
CA TRP A 310 4.68 -4.10 -1.58
C TRP A 310 5.41 -5.20 -2.35
N ASP A 311 5.63 -6.39 -1.84
CA ASP A 311 5.48 -6.87 -0.48
C ASP A 311 6.57 -7.94 -0.17
N ASP A 312 6.44 -8.65 0.94
CA ASP A 312 7.40 -9.71 1.32
C ASP A 312 7.16 -11.04 0.59
N GLY A 313 5.96 -11.26 0.05
CA GLY A 313 5.52 -12.53 -0.55
C GLY A 313 4.82 -12.41 -1.91
N GLY A 314 4.11 -13.47 -2.29
CA GLY A 314 3.28 -13.51 -3.50
C GLY A 314 4.04 -13.22 -4.79
N LYS A 315 3.36 -12.57 -5.73
CA LYS A 315 3.88 -12.18 -7.05
C LYS A 315 4.73 -10.90 -7.05
N PHE A 316 4.71 -10.14 -5.99
CA PHE A 316 5.56 -8.98 -5.79
C PHE A 316 6.80 -9.29 -4.95
N ARG A 317 6.94 -10.52 -4.53
CA ARG A 317 7.93 -11.03 -3.58
C ARG A 317 9.24 -10.27 -3.55
N ALA A 318 9.54 -9.71 -2.37
CA ALA A 318 10.81 -9.06 -2.09
C ALA A 318 11.78 -9.97 -1.35
N MET A 319 11.27 -10.89 -0.54
CA MET A 319 12.07 -11.76 0.31
C MET A 319 11.83 -13.24 0.02
N ASN A 320 12.89 -14.03 0.09
CA ASN A 320 12.82 -15.47 0.25
C ASN A 320 13.15 -15.82 1.70
N VAL A 321 12.13 -15.89 2.53
CA VAL A 321 12.27 -16.08 3.97
C VAL A 321 12.91 -17.42 4.30
N THR A 322 12.59 -18.47 3.54
CA THR A 322 13.20 -19.81 3.72
C THR A 322 14.70 -19.77 3.52
N LEU A 323 15.18 -19.08 2.48
CA LEU A 323 16.61 -18.95 2.17
C LEU A 323 17.29 -17.79 2.94
N GLY A 324 16.54 -16.95 3.64
CA GLY A 324 17.06 -15.76 4.32
C GLY A 324 17.68 -14.73 3.36
N SER A 325 17.12 -14.57 2.15
CA SER A 325 17.70 -13.71 1.13
C SER A 325 16.66 -12.77 0.50
N TRP A 326 17.10 -11.58 0.11
CA TRP A 326 16.32 -10.66 -0.70
C TRP A 326 16.37 -11.06 -2.18
N VAL A 327 15.26 -10.86 -2.88
CA VAL A 327 15.20 -11.01 -4.34
C VAL A 327 16.09 -9.96 -4.97
N ALA A 328 17.03 -10.39 -5.83
CA ALA A 328 18.13 -9.55 -6.32
C ALA A 328 17.69 -8.19 -6.90
N PRO A 329 16.72 -8.07 -7.84
CA PRO A 329 16.30 -6.77 -8.38
C PRO A 329 15.66 -5.86 -7.32
N ILE A 330 15.01 -6.44 -6.30
CA ILE A 330 14.43 -5.66 -5.19
C ILE A 330 15.56 -5.09 -4.33
N LYS A 331 16.54 -5.94 -3.98
CA LYS A 331 17.70 -5.53 -3.20
C LYS A 331 18.46 -4.39 -3.89
N ALA A 332 18.76 -4.55 -5.18
CA ALA A 332 19.46 -3.55 -5.96
C ALA A 332 18.68 -2.24 -6.12
N GLY A 333 17.36 -2.30 -6.29
CA GLY A 333 16.51 -1.12 -6.43
C GLY A 333 16.32 -0.33 -5.14
N LEU A 334 16.31 -1.00 -3.97
CA LEU A 334 16.00 -0.36 -2.69
C LEU A 334 17.22 -0.03 -1.83
N PHE A 335 18.32 -0.78 -1.93
CA PHE A 335 19.41 -0.68 -0.96
C PHE A 335 20.77 -0.35 -1.62
N GLU A 336 20.85 -0.42 -2.94
CA GLU A 336 22.04 -0.07 -3.74
C GLU A 336 21.74 1.16 -4.65
#